data_9076ddad640fba7c0020413510adb3fd
#
_entry.id   9076ddad640fba7c0020413510adb3fd
#
_cell.length_a   1.000
_cell.length_b   1.000
_cell.length_c   1.000
_cell.angle_alpha   90.00
_cell.angle_beta   90.00
_cell.angle_gamma   90.00
#
_symmetry.space_group_name_H-M   'P 1'
#
loop_
_entity.id
_entity.type
_entity.pdbx_description
1 polymer ?
#
loop_
_entity_poly.entity_id
_entity_poly.type
_entity_poly.pdbx_seq_one_letter_code
_entity_poly.pdbx_strand_id
1 'polypeptide(L)'
;GFKNCYVGIMQMQYDGIQFYFIDNEYYFSGPKPYDSAPWDLEKFAFFSKAVLSVLPVIGFRPDIIHCHDWQTGLVPVYLHDSFQENEFFRGIKTVMTIHNLKFQGVWDVKTVKDITGLSDYYFAPDKLEAYKDANFLKGGMVFADAITTVSNTYAEEIKTEFYGEKLD
;
A
#
# COMPACT_ATOMS: atom_id res chain seq x y z
N GLY A 1 13.19 -8.97 -12.99
CA GLY A 1 14.35 -9.03 -12.13
C GLY A 1 14.16 -8.12 -10.95
N PHE A 2 14.39 -8.64 -9.75
CA PHE A 2 14.21 -7.86 -8.53
C PHE A 2 15.34 -6.85 -8.40
N LYS A 3 14.98 -5.58 -8.23
CA LYS A 3 15.93 -4.55 -7.82
C LYS A 3 16.28 -4.78 -6.35
N ASN A 4 17.57 -4.91 -6.04
CA ASN A 4 18.03 -4.78 -4.66
C ASN A 4 18.03 -3.29 -4.32
N CYS A 5 17.13 -2.88 -3.43
CA CYS A 5 17.01 -1.50 -2.97
C CYS A 5 17.52 -1.39 -1.54
N TYR A 6 18.28 -0.33 -1.27
CA TYR A 6 18.65 0.04 0.09
C TYR A 6 17.41 0.45 0.88
N VAL A 7 17.32 0.01 2.13
CA VAL A 7 16.29 0.42 3.08
C VAL A 7 16.99 0.84 4.36
N GLY A 8 17.13 2.15 4.58
CA GLY A 8 17.54 2.71 5.86
C GLY A 8 16.35 2.79 6.81
N ILE A 9 16.61 2.63 8.10
CA ILE A 9 15.60 2.76 9.15
C ILE A 9 16.10 3.79 10.15
N MET A 10 15.37 4.91 10.24
CA MET A 10 15.56 5.87 11.31
C MET A 10 14.42 5.76 12.30
N GLN A 11 14.68 6.06 13.56
CA GLN A 11 13.68 6.00 14.62
C GLN A 11 13.72 7.22 15.51
N MET A 12 12.55 7.60 15.99
CA MET A 12 12.43 8.59 17.06
C MET A 12 11.21 8.30 17.94
N GLN A 13 11.25 8.73 19.17
CA GLN A 13 10.10 8.70 20.06
C GLN A 13 9.59 10.13 20.29
N TYR A 14 8.31 10.33 20.10
CA TYR A 14 7.65 11.61 20.32
C TYR A 14 6.26 11.40 20.91
N ASP A 15 5.96 12.10 22.00
CA ASP A 15 4.66 12.04 22.70
C ASP A 15 4.19 10.60 23.03
N GLY A 16 5.13 9.75 23.46
CA GLY A 16 4.84 8.35 23.79
C GLY A 16 4.67 7.42 22.58
N ILE A 17 4.78 7.94 21.36
CA ILE A 17 4.65 7.18 20.12
C ILE A 17 6.03 6.89 19.53
N GLN A 18 6.26 5.65 19.14
CA GLN A 18 7.47 5.26 18.42
C GLN A 18 7.27 5.47 16.93
N PHE A 19 8.11 6.30 16.31
CA PHE A 19 8.16 6.56 14.88
C PHE A 19 9.31 5.81 14.25
N TYR A 20 9.06 5.22 13.08
CA TYR A 20 10.07 4.65 12.20
C TYR A 20 9.94 5.29 10.83
N PHE A 21 11.09 5.71 10.26
CA PHE A 21 11.15 6.32 8.95
C PHE A 21 11.92 5.41 8.02
N ILE A 22 11.36 5.16 6.86
CA ILE A 22 12.06 4.47 5.76
C ILE A 22 12.92 5.49 5.03
N ASP A 23 14.22 5.32 5.12
CA ASP A 23 15.20 6.19 4.46
C ASP A 23 15.70 5.55 3.16
N ASN A 24 15.50 6.28 2.07
CA ASN A 24 16.03 5.93 0.75
C ASN A 24 16.08 7.21 -0.10
N GLU A 25 17.29 7.75 -0.32
CA GLU A 25 17.49 8.98 -1.08
C GLU A 25 16.98 8.89 -2.52
N TYR A 26 17.10 7.72 -3.16
CA TYR A 26 16.64 7.54 -4.54
C TYR A 26 15.14 7.81 -4.69
N TYR A 27 14.33 7.38 -3.73
CA TYR A 27 12.87 7.55 -3.79
C TYR A 27 12.36 8.79 -3.06
N PHE A 28 13.05 9.27 -2.00
CA PHE A 28 12.47 10.25 -1.07
C PHE A 28 13.26 11.57 -0.94
N SER A 29 14.34 11.77 -1.72
CA SER A 29 15.11 13.03 -1.67
C SER A 29 14.49 14.19 -2.43
N GLY A 30 13.40 13.97 -3.16
CA GLY A 30 12.75 15.01 -3.96
C GLY A 30 12.14 16.12 -3.10
N PRO A 31 12.01 17.34 -3.65
CA PRO A 31 11.46 18.49 -2.92
C PRO A 31 9.95 18.40 -2.68
N LYS A 32 9.29 17.44 -3.30
CA LYS A 32 7.84 17.21 -3.23
C LYS A 32 7.55 15.75 -2.90
N PRO A 33 6.45 15.46 -2.19
CA PRO A 33 6.04 14.09 -1.89
C PRO A 33 5.60 13.31 -3.13
N TYR A 34 5.14 14.01 -4.16
CA TYR A 34 4.69 13.45 -5.44
C TYR A 34 5.41 14.10 -6.60
N ASP A 35 5.78 13.27 -7.57
CA ASP A 35 6.42 13.71 -8.82
C ASP A 35 5.50 13.48 -10.02
N SER A 36 5.46 12.24 -10.50
CA SER A 36 4.62 11.83 -11.64
C SER A 36 4.51 10.29 -11.69
N ALA A 37 3.40 9.78 -12.17
CA ALA A 37 3.29 8.38 -12.53
C ALA A 37 4.15 8.09 -13.80
N PRO A 38 4.81 6.93 -13.94
CA PRO A 38 4.76 5.78 -13.03
C PRO A 38 5.74 5.83 -11.85
N TRP A 39 6.54 6.90 -11.72
CA TRP A 39 7.56 7.05 -10.68
C TRP A 39 6.96 6.95 -9.27
N ASP A 40 5.85 7.65 -9.03
CA ASP A 40 5.19 7.59 -7.72
C ASP A 40 4.67 6.19 -7.38
N LEU A 41 4.24 5.42 -8.39
CA LEU A 41 3.82 4.03 -8.15
C LEU A 41 5.01 3.15 -7.76
N GLU A 42 6.16 3.31 -8.42
CA GLU A 42 7.38 2.59 -8.04
C GLU A 42 7.83 2.94 -6.62
N LYS A 43 7.83 4.23 -6.29
CA LYS A 43 8.16 4.75 -4.95
C LYS A 43 7.27 4.15 -3.85
N PHE A 44 5.96 4.13 -4.05
CA PHE A 44 5.04 3.60 -3.05
C PHE A 44 4.91 2.07 -3.06
N ALA A 45 5.21 1.41 -4.17
CA ALA A 45 5.42 -0.04 -4.18
C ALA A 45 6.65 -0.42 -3.36
N PHE A 46 7.78 0.30 -3.53
CA PHE A 46 8.96 0.16 -2.68
C PHE A 46 8.62 0.39 -1.21
N PHE A 47 7.96 1.50 -0.88
CA PHE A 47 7.57 1.85 0.49
C PHE A 47 6.73 0.74 1.14
N SER A 48 5.70 0.28 0.46
CA SER A 48 4.80 -0.77 0.96
C SER A 48 5.54 -2.08 1.26
N LYS A 49 6.49 -2.48 0.41
CA LYS A 49 7.31 -3.67 0.64
C LYS A 49 8.35 -3.46 1.74
N ALA A 50 8.97 -2.27 1.80
CA ALA A 50 9.93 -1.91 2.82
C ALA A 50 9.32 -1.93 4.22
N VAL A 51 8.11 -1.38 4.40
CA VAL A 51 7.37 -1.39 5.68
C VAL A 51 7.27 -2.82 6.24
N LEU A 52 6.88 -3.79 5.43
CA LEU A 52 6.80 -5.19 5.87
C LEU A 52 8.18 -5.76 6.17
N SER A 53 9.15 -5.51 5.31
CA SER A 53 10.51 -6.06 5.44
C SER A 53 11.24 -5.58 6.69
N VAL A 54 10.95 -4.38 7.18
CA VAL A 54 11.61 -3.82 8.38
C VAL A 54 11.04 -4.32 9.69
N LEU A 55 9.80 -4.80 9.74
CA LEU A 55 9.16 -5.25 10.98
C LEU A 55 9.99 -6.30 11.76
N PRO A 56 10.49 -7.38 11.13
CA PRO A 56 11.37 -8.31 11.82
C PRO A 56 12.72 -7.70 12.25
N VAL A 57 13.24 -6.75 11.45
CA VAL A 57 14.54 -6.11 11.72
C VAL A 57 14.48 -5.23 12.97
N ILE A 58 13.37 -4.48 13.16
CA ILE A 58 13.15 -3.65 14.35
C ILE A 58 12.60 -4.45 15.55
N GLY A 59 12.34 -5.75 15.37
CA GLY A 59 11.81 -6.60 16.43
C GLY A 59 10.37 -6.25 16.85
N PHE A 60 9.62 -5.59 15.99
CA PHE A 60 8.23 -5.21 16.26
C PHE A 60 7.25 -6.03 15.43
N ARG A 61 6.56 -6.95 16.09
CA ARG A 61 5.49 -7.73 15.47
C ARG A 61 4.12 -7.14 15.85
N PRO A 62 3.46 -6.41 14.95
CA PRO A 62 2.15 -5.83 15.22
C PRO A 62 1.05 -6.92 15.18
N ASP A 63 -0.06 -6.68 15.87
CA ASP A 63 -1.31 -7.44 15.69
C ASP A 63 -2.07 -6.92 14.47
N ILE A 64 -1.99 -5.59 14.24
CA ILE A 64 -2.70 -4.90 13.16
C ILE A 64 -1.73 -3.97 12.44
N ILE A 65 -1.76 -3.99 11.11
CA ILE A 65 -1.12 -2.99 10.25
C ILE A 65 -2.23 -2.10 9.69
N HIS A 66 -2.17 -0.81 10.05
CA HIS A 66 -3.15 0.18 9.60
C HIS A 66 -2.59 0.96 8.42
N CYS A 67 -3.21 0.81 7.27
CA CYS A 67 -2.83 1.39 5.99
C CYS A 67 -3.70 2.60 5.66
N HIS A 68 -3.13 3.59 4.99
CA HIS A 68 -3.81 4.83 4.64
C HIS A 68 -3.64 5.13 3.16
N ASP A 69 -4.75 5.21 2.42
CA ASP A 69 -4.83 5.54 1.00
C ASP A 69 -3.97 4.65 0.07
N TRP A 70 -3.93 5.01 -1.20
CA TRP A 70 -3.26 4.23 -2.23
C TRP A 70 -1.75 4.07 -2.04
N GLN A 71 -1.10 5.01 -1.35
CA GLN A 71 0.33 4.98 -1.08
C GLN A 71 0.75 3.75 -0.25
N THR A 72 -0.16 3.22 0.54
CA THR A 72 0.01 2.00 1.33
C THR A 72 -0.85 0.84 0.83
N GLY A 73 -1.52 1.02 -0.31
CA GLY A 73 -2.45 0.04 -0.88
C GLY A 73 -1.83 -1.32 -1.18
N LEU A 74 -0.52 -1.36 -1.46
CA LEU A 74 0.17 -2.63 -1.70
C LEU A 74 0.62 -3.35 -0.41
N VAL A 75 0.51 -2.76 0.78
CA VAL A 75 0.89 -3.44 2.03
C VAL A 75 0.05 -4.69 2.26
N PRO A 76 -1.30 -4.65 2.22
CA PRO A 76 -2.12 -5.86 2.35
C PRO A 76 -1.86 -6.88 1.23
N VAL A 77 -1.61 -6.40 0.01
CA VAL A 77 -1.32 -7.24 -1.15
C VAL A 77 -0.02 -8.01 -0.95
N TYR A 78 1.07 -7.33 -0.59
CA TYR A 78 2.37 -7.97 -0.33
C TYR A 78 2.34 -8.89 0.89
N LEU A 79 1.60 -8.51 1.94
CA LEU A 79 1.43 -9.37 3.09
C LEU A 79 0.83 -10.72 2.64
N HIS A 80 -0.20 -10.68 1.80
CA HIS A 80 -0.83 -11.88 1.24
C HIS A 80 0.09 -12.64 0.27
N ASP A 81 0.83 -11.92 -0.60
CA ASP A 81 1.67 -12.53 -1.66
C ASP A 81 2.89 -13.26 -1.10
N SER A 82 3.68 -12.55 -0.28
CA SER A 82 5.06 -12.98 0.00
C SER A 82 5.39 -13.12 1.47
N PHE A 83 4.59 -12.58 2.36
CA PHE A 83 4.95 -12.47 3.77
C PHE A 83 4.16 -13.40 4.69
N GLN A 84 2.89 -13.68 4.41
CA GLN A 84 2.04 -14.45 5.33
C GLN A 84 2.49 -15.90 5.57
N GLU A 85 3.27 -16.49 4.67
CA GLU A 85 3.84 -17.83 4.88
C GLU A 85 4.97 -17.83 5.92
N ASN A 86 5.59 -16.70 6.17
CA ASN A 86 6.59 -16.54 7.22
C ASN A 86 5.88 -16.46 8.58
N GLU A 87 6.34 -17.26 9.55
CA GLU A 87 5.76 -17.36 10.89
C GLU A 87 5.65 -15.99 11.59
N PHE A 88 6.59 -15.09 11.36
CA PHE A 88 6.56 -13.73 11.92
C PHE A 88 5.28 -12.98 11.54
N PHE A 89 4.79 -13.15 10.31
CA PHE A 89 3.63 -12.41 9.80
C PHE A 89 2.29 -13.14 9.95
N ARG A 90 2.34 -14.41 10.36
CA ARG A 90 1.13 -15.23 10.45
C ARG A 90 0.13 -14.64 11.44
N GLY A 91 -1.10 -14.36 10.97
CA GLY A 91 -2.20 -13.84 11.79
C GLY A 91 -2.21 -12.33 11.98
N ILE A 92 -1.22 -11.59 11.45
CA ILE A 92 -1.29 -10.13 11.40
C ILE A 92 -2.48 -9.71 10.53
N LYS A 93 -3.28 -8.77 11.05
CA LYS A 93 -4.46 -8.23 10.37
C LYS A 93 -4.15 -6.87 9.74
N THR A 94 -4.91 -6.52 8.70
CA THR A 94 -4.75 -5.24 8.01
C THR A 94 -6.05 -4.45 8.02
N VAL A 95 -5.93 -3.14 8.21
CA VAL A 95 -7.01 -2.16 8.07
C VAL A 95 -6.62 -1.15 7.00
N MET A 96 -7.50 -0.89 6.05
CA MET A 96 -7.32 0.13 5.02
C MET A 96 -8.25 1.30 5.27
N THR A 97 -7.71 2.49 5.51
CA THR A 97 -8.49 3.72 5.62
C THR A 97 -8.43 4.53 4.34
N ILE A 98 -9.59 4.88 3.82
CA ILE A 98 -9.76 5.75 2.66
C ILE A 98 -10.01 7.18 3.16
N HIS A 99 -9.07 8.09 2.85
CA HIS A 99 -9.24 9.52 3.14
C HIS A 99 -9.80 10.26 1.92
N ASN A 100 -9.37 9.88 0.72
CA ASN A 100 -9.86 10.48 -0.52
C ASN A 100 -9.86 9.44 -1.66
N LEU A 101 -11.02 8.92 -1.99
CA LEU A 101 -11.22 7.88 -2.99
C LEU A 101 -10.83 8.31 -4.42
N LYS A 102 -10.75 9.61 -4.69
CA LYS A 102 -10.35 10.15 -5.99
C LYS A 102 -8.91 9.78 -6.38
N PHE A 103 -8.01 9.61 -5.40
CA PHE A 103 -6.62 9.26 -5.63
C PHE A 103 -6.41 7.77 -5.38
N GLN A 104 -6.13 7.01 -6.43
CA GLN A 104 -6.17 5.55 -6.39
C GLN A 104 -4.85 4.86 -6.73
N GLY A 105 -3.87 5.60 -7.31
CA GLY A 105 -2.63 4.99 -7.77
C GLY A 105 -2.85 4.02 -8.92
N VAL A 106 -3.27 4.57 -10.07
CA VAL A 106 -3.67 3.79 -11.27
C VAL A 106 -2.65 3.95 -12.38
N TRP A 107 -2.27 2.81 -12.99
CA TRP A 107 -1.43 2.78 -14.19
C TRP A 107 -1.59 1.46 -14.95
N ASP A 108 -1.03 1.38 -16.17
CA ASP A 108 -1.13 0.18 -16.98
C ASP A 108 -0.59 -1.09 -16.28
N VAL A 109 -1.27 -2.20 -16.46
CA VAL A 109 -0.98 -3.48 -15.81
C VAL A 109 0.46 -3.94 -16.06
N LYS A 110 0.99 -3.76 -17.27
CA LYS A 110 2.34 -4.24 -17.62
C LYS A 110 3.41 -3.52 -16.78
N THR A 111 3.35 -2.20 -16.75
CA THR A 111 4.29 -1.38 -15.97
C THR A 111 4.16 -1.71 -14.48
N VAL A 112 2.94 -1.84 -13.95
CA VAL A 112 2.74 -2.18 -12.54
C VAL A 112 3.26 -3.57 -12.19
N LYS A 113 3.13 -4.57 -13.07
CA LYS A 113 3.76 -5.89 -12.90
C LYS A 113 5.28 -5.78 -12.81
N ASP A 114 5.89 -5.02 -13.72
CA ASP A 114 7.34 -4.83 -13.75
C ASP A 114 7.85 -4.12 -12.47
N ILE A 115 7.09 -3.16 -11.95
CA ILE A 115 7.38 -2.43 -10.72
C ILE A 115 7.23 -3.31 -9.49
N THR A 116 6.10 -4.03 -9.37
CA THR A 116 5.70 -4.73 -8.14
C THR A 116 6.30 -6.13 -8.01
N GLY A 117 6.54 -6.79 -9.14
CA GLY A 117 6.93 -8.20 -9.21
C GLY A 117 5.80 -9.18 -8.88
N LEU A 118 4.56 -8.69 -8.75
CA LEU A 118 3.38 -9.52 -8.49
C LEU A 118 3.04 -10.38 -9.70
N SER A 119 2.54 -11.60 -9.44
CA SER A 119 2.09 -12.53 -10.49
C SER A 119 0.79 -12.09 -11.14
N ASP A 120 0.43 -12.70 -12.27
CA ASP A 120 -0.82 -12.44 -13.00
C ASP A 120 -2.07 -12.64 -12.13
N TYR A 121 -1.98 -13.49 -11.12
CA TYR A 121 -3.05 -13.75 -10.18
C TYR A 121 -3.60 -12.46 -9.54
N TYR A 122 -2.72 -11.48 -9.25
CA TYR A 122 -3.11 -10.22 -8.60
C TYR A 122 -3.77 -9.21 -9.54
N PHE A 123 -3.67 -9.41 -10.85
CA PHE A 123 -4.21 -8.49 -11.86
C PHE A 123 -5.52 -8.98 -12.49
N ALA A 124 -6.32 -9.70 -11.72
CA ALA A 124 -7.68 -10.08 -12.11
C ALA A 124 -8.70 -8.99 -11.74
N PRO A 125 -9.89 -8.95 -12.39
CA PRO A 125 -10.93 -7.94 -12.15
C PRO A 125 -11.45 -7.89 -10.71
N ASP A 126 -11.40 -9.00 -9.99
CA ASP A 126 -11.74 -9.11 -8.57
C ASP A 126 -10.60 -8.72 -7.61
N LYS A 127 -9.46 -8.22 -8.14
CA LYS A 127 -8.26 -7.86 -7.38
C LYS A 127 -7.77 -6.46 -7.74
N LEU A 128 -6.53 -6.33 -8.24
CA LEU A 128 -5.93 -5.03 -8.56
C LEU A 128 -6.43 -4.43 -9.89
N GLU A 129 -6.89 -5.26 -10.83
CA GLU A 129 -7.34 -4.74 -12.12
C GLU A 129 -8.60 -3.90 -11.94
N ALA A 130 -8.61 -2.71 -12.57
CA ALA A 130 -9.76 -1.83 -12.68
C ALA A 130 -9.74 -1.13 -14.04
N TYR A 131 -10.74 -1.41 -14.89
CA TYR A 131 -10.90 -0.80 -16.22
C TYR A 131 -9.67 -0.95 -17.12
N LYS A 132 -9.04 -2.14 -17.11
CA LYS A 132 -7.83 -2.55 -17.85
C LYS A 132 -6.51 -2.01 -17.29
N ASP A 133 -6.55 -1.19 -16.25
CA ASP A 133 -5.39 -0.71 -15.52
C ASP A 133 -5.25 -1.43 -14.16
N ALA A 134 -4.10 -1.28 -13.52
CA ALA A 134 -3.89 -1.72 -12.15
C ALA A 134 -4.12 -0.56 -11.18
N ASN A 135 -4.77 -0.83 -10.04
CA ASN A 135 -5.21 0.15 -9.07
C ASN A 135 -4.74 -0.26 -7.67
N PHE A 136 -3.84 0.54 -7.07
CA PHE A 136 -3.24 0.24 -5.77
C PHE A 136 -4.25 0.33 -4.63
N LEU A 137 -5.13 1.34 -4.64
CA LEU A 137 -6.15 1.48 -3.61
C LEU A 137 -7.12 0.30 -3.65
N LYS A 138 -7.58 -0.09 -4.84
CA LYS A 138 -8.44 -1.27 -5.01
C LYS A 138 -7.75 -2.52 -4.46
N GLY A 139 -6.49 -2.74 -4.80
CA GLY A 139 -5.72 -3.85 -4.24
C GLY A 139 -5.70 -3.84 -2.72
N GLY A 140 -5.43 -2.68 -2.12
CA GLY A 140 -5.46 -2.49 -0.68
C GLY A 140 -6.82 -2.82 -0.05
N MET A 141 -7.90 -2.36 -0.67
CA MET A 141 -9.27 -2.64 -0.21
C MET A 141 -9.63 -4.13 -0.30
N VAL A 142 -9.27 -4.78 -1.41
CA VAL A 142 -9.61 -6.20 -1.65
C VAL A 142 -8.86 -7.13 -0.69
N PHE A 143 -7.61 -6.82 -0.37
CA PHE A 143 -6.75 -7.69 0.45
C PHE A 143 -6.72 -7.30 1.94
N ALA A 144 -7.32 -6.17 2.36
CA ALA A 144 -7.41 -5.80 3.76
C ALA A 144 -8.49 -6.61 4.49
N ASP A 145 -8.26 -6.88 5.79
CA ASP A 145 -9.26 -7.53 6.66
C ASP A 145 -10.43 -6.60 6.99
N ALA A 146 -10.20 -5.28 6.99
CA ALA A 146 -11.23 -4.28 7.22
C ALA A 146 -10.95 -3.00 6.43
N ILE A 147 -12.03 -2.33 6.01
CA ILE A 147 -11.99 -1.04 5.33
C ILE A 147 -12.69 -0.01 6.22
N THR A 148 -12.09 1.16 6.34
CA THR A 148 -12.65 2.30 7.08
C THR A 148 -12.52 3.58 6.26
N THR A 149 -13.26 4.60 6.65
CA THR A 149 -13.12 5.95 6.14
C THR A 149 -13.35 7.00 7.22
N VAL A 150 -13.17 8.26 6.89
CA VAL A 150 -13.01 9.36 7.85
C VAL A 150 -14.31 9.91 8.45
N SER A 151 -15.48 9.58 7.88
CA SER A 151 -16.77 9.97 8.45
C SER A 151 -17.90 9.04 8.01
N ASN A 152 -18.98 8.98 8.79
CA ASN A 152 -20.17 8.21 8.44
C ASN A 152 -20.82 8.72 7.14
N THR A 153 -20.88 10.03 6.93
CA THR A 153 -21.42 10.63 5.71
C THR A 153 -20.61 10.20 4.50
N TYR A 154 -19.28 10.31 4.57
CA TYR A 154 -18.41 9.91 3.48
C TYR A 154 -18.48 8.40 3.20
N ALA A 155 -18.66 7.58 4.24
CA ALA A 155 -18.88 6.14 4.08
C ALA A 155 -20.13 5.78 3.26
N GLU A 156 -21.18 6.58 3.36
CA GLU A 156 -22.38 6.38 2.53
C GLU A 156 -22.22 6.99 1.13
N GLU A 157 -21.57 8.14 1.02
CA GLU A 157 -21.31 8.79 -0.27
C GLU A 157 -20.49 7.92 -1.21
N ILE A 158 -19.37 7.38 -0.77
CA ILE A 158 -18.45 6.58 -1.61
C ILE A 158 -19.01 5.24 -2.09
N LYS A 159 -20.14 4.80 -1.55
CA LYS A 159 -20.89 3.61 -2.02
C LYS A 159 -21.82 3.93 -3.18
N THR A 160 -21.89 5.17 -3.62
CA THR A 160 -22.76 5.60 -4.71
C THR A 160 -21.98 5.78 -5.99
N GLU A 161 -22.60 5.51 -7.15
CA GLU A 161 -21.99 5.69 -8.47
C GLU A 161 -21.40 7.10 -8.66
N PHE A 162 -22.02 8.12 -8.05
CA PHE A 162 -21.58 9.51 -8.20
C PHE A 162 -20.28 9.84 -7.47
N TYR A 163 -20.07 9.29 -6.25
CA TYR A 163 -18.90 9.55 -5.42
C TYR A 163 -17.95 8.35 -5.31
N GLY A 164 -18.34 7.18 -5.82
CA GLY A 164 -17.58 5.93 -5.70
C GLY A 164 -16.36 5.86 -6.60
N GLU A 165 -16.15 6.85 -7.49
CA GLU A 165 -14.95 6.95 -8.36
C GLU A 165 -14.66 5.61 -9.07
N LYS A 166 -15.71 4.88 -9.45
CA LYS A 166 -15.69 3.56 -10.10
C LYS A 166 -15.21 2.41 -9.18
N LEU A 167 -15.26 2.58 -7.88
CA LEU A 167 -14.98 1.54 -6.87
C LEU A 167 -16.18 1.32 -5.92
N ASP A 168 -17.34 1.84 -6.25
CA ASP A 168 -18.64 1.69 -5.58
C ASP A 168 -19.17 0.24 -5.57
#